data_1fcdf097c3b1ae3a977cd4ac76e8c844
#
_entry.id   1fcdf097c3b1ae3a977cd4ac76e8c844
#
_cell.length_a   1.000
_cell.length_b   1.000
_cell.length_c   1.000
_cell.angle_alpha   90.00
_cell.angle_beta   90.00
_cell.angle_gamma   90.00
#
_symmetry.space_group_name_H-M   'P 1'
#
loop_
_entity.id
_entity.type
_entity.pdbx_description
1 polymer ?
#
loop_
_entity_poly.entity_id
_entity_poly.type
_entity_poly.pdbx_seq_one_letter_code
_entity_poly.pdbx_strand_id
1 'polypeptide(L)'
;ADDKLKAPTYMETTSEYLEDFVIMVSPTSPAYTAAYDYAGDVRWYNTLNLAFDIKRARNGRLLMGTDRLVAPPYHTTGVYEMGMIGKVYREYRIPGGYHHDEWEMENGDILILTQYLPRGTVEDACVLVDRKTGKILKEWDHQDVLPVYPVGGSGSQDAHDWFHNNAVWYDKKTNSLTFSGRHQDIIINRDFETGKLNWIIGDPTGWPED
;
A
#
# COMPACT_ATOMS: atom_id res chain seq x y z
N ALA A 1 7.51 29.69 -6.73
CA ALA A 1 7.12 28.45 -6.10
C ALA A 1 6.86 27.41 -7.21
N ASP A 2 7.28 26.17 -7.02
CA ASP A 2 7.02 25.11 -7.97
C ASP A 2 5.53 24.76 -7.88
N ASP A 3 4.78 24.88 -9.00
CA ASP A 3 3.33 24.62 -9.08
C ASP A 3 2.93 23.20 -8.68
N LYS A 4 3.91 22.29 -8.60
CA LYS A 4 3.73 20.91 -8.16
C LYS A 4 3.77 20.73 -6.64
N LEU A 5 4.17 21.76 -5.89
CA LEU A 5 4.07 21.80 -4.44
C LEU A 5 2.78 22.52 -4.05
N LYS A 6 1.79 21.74 -3.64
CA LYS A 6 0.53 22.29 -3.13
C LYS A 6 0.68 22.52 -1.64
N ALA A 7 0.66 23.78 -1.23
CA ALA A 7 0.48 24.12 0.18
C ALA A 7 -0.93 23.76 0.64
N PRO A 8 -1.11 23.29 1.89
CA PRO A 8 -2.44 23.14 2.47
C PRO A 8 -3.16 24.49 2.52
N THR A 9 -4.44 24.48 2.20
CA THR A 9 -5.24 25.71 2.12
C THR A 9 -5.58 26.30 3.47
N TYR A 10 -5.50 25.51 4.52
CA TYR A 10 -5.80 25.96 5.90
C TYR A 10 -5.21 24.99 6.92
N MET A 11 -4.58 25.53 7.95
CA MET A 11 -4.16 24.77 9.12
C MET A 11 -4.45 25.60 10.37
N GLU A 12 -5.34 25.08 11.22
CA GLU A 12 -5.51 25.59 12.57
C GLU A 12 -4.72 24.68 13.53
N THR A 13 -3.81 25.27 14.28
CA THR A 13 -2.99 24.54 15.23
C THR A 13 -3.28 25.00 16.64
N THR A 14 -3.53 24.05 17.54
CA THR A 14 -3.50 24.29 18.98
C THR A 14 -2.15 23.80 19.49
N SER A 15 -1.27 24.73 19.84
CA SER A 15 0.13 24.45 20.22
C SER A 15 0.30 23.53 21.44
N GLU A 16 -0.76 23.37 22.23
CA GLU A 16 -0.74 22.60 23.48
C GLU A 16 -0.57 21.08 23.30
N TYR A 17 -0.87 20.57 22.09
CA TYR A 17 -0.87 19.12 21.80
C TYR A 17 0.02 18.73 20.63
N LEU A 18 0.81 19.64 20.09
CA LEU A 18 1.63 19.38 18.90
C LEU A 18 3.07 19.10 19.29
N GLU A 19 3.53 17.90 18.94
CA GLU A 19 4.95 17.57 18.95
C GLU A 19 5.63 18.14 17.69
N ASP A 20 6.93 18.41 17.78
CA ASP A 20 7.74 18.85 16.63
C ASP A 20 7.90 17.71 15.62
N PHE A 21 6.95 17.55 14.71
CA PHE A 21 7.04 16.59 13.63
C PHE A 21 6.52 17.15 12.30
N VAL A 22 6.70 16.39 11.24
CA VAL A 22 6.23 16.73 9.90
C VAL A 22 5.22 15.71 9.42
N ILE A 23 4.23 16.17 8.67
CA ILE A 23 3.24 15.33 8.01
C ILE A 23 3.71 15.08 6.59
N MET A 24 3.88 13.80 6.22
CA MET A 24 4.19 13.41 4.85
C MET A 24 2.91 13.21 4.06
N VAL A 25 2.88 13.75 2.86
CA VAL A 25 1.74 13.65 1.95
C VAL A 25 2.24 13.12 0.61
N SER A 26 1.65 12.01 0.17
CA SER A 26 1.86 11.44 -1.16
C SER A 26 0.60 11.66 -2.01
N PRO A 27 0.49 12.80 -2.68
CA PRO A 27 -0.69 13.09 -3.49
C PRO A 27 -0.66 12.29 -4.80
N THR A 28 -1.83 12.12 -5.39
CA THR A 28 -1.91 11.61 -6.75
C THR A 28 -1.26 12.59 -7.74
N SER A 29 -0.60 12.04 -8.77
CA SER A 29 0.00 12.83 -9.88
C SER A 29 -0.95 13.96 -10.34
N PRO A 30 -0.42 15.15 -10.67
CA PRO A 30 0.99 15.47 -10.93
C PRO A 30 1.78 16.12 -9.78
N ALA A 31 1.29 16.07 -8.55
CA ALA A 31 1.92 16.73 -7.43
C ALA A 31 3.11 15.90 -6.86
N TYR A 32 4.06 16.57 -6.23
CA TYR A 32 5.18 15.90 -5.56
C TYR A 32 4.78 15.37 -4.19
N THR A 33 5.36 14.24 -3.81
CA THR A 33 5.37 13.80 -2.41
C THR A 33 6.16 14.80 -1.58
N ALA A 34 5.57 15.30 -0.52
CA ALA A 34 6.16 16.33 0.31
C ALA A 34 5.89 16.10 1.80
N ALA A 35 6.73 16.71 2.64
CA ALA A 35 6.51 16.80 4.06
C ALA A 35 6.29 18.25 4.47
N TYR A 36 5.28 18.46 5.29
CA TYR A 36 4.86 19.77 5.78
C TYR A 36 4.93 19.81 7.31
N ASP A 37 5.28 20.92 7.86
CA ASP A 37 5.08 21.16 9.29
C ASP A 37 3.64 21.62 9.59
N TYR A 38 3.34 21.86 10.85
CA TYR A 38 2.01 22.31 11.27
C TYR A 38 1.64 23.71 10.80
N ALA A 39 2.61 24.55 10.46
CA ALA A 39 2.35 25.85 9.86
C ALA A 39 2.01 25.75 8.36
N GLY A 40 2.14 24.54 7.79
CA GLY A 40 1.94 24.32 6.37
C GLY A 40 3.16 24.62 5.51
N ASP A 41 4.30 24.87 6.13
CA ASP A 41 5.55 25.10 5.42
C ASP A 41 6.13 23.79 4.92
N VAL A 42 6.60 23.78 3.66
CA VAL A 42 7.28 22.63 3.07
C VAL A 42 8.65 22.45 3.74
N ARG A 43 8.87 21.31 4.37
CA ARG A 43 10.13 20.92 5.00
C ARG A 43 10.96 19.98 4.18
N TRP A 44 10.31 19.20 3.32
CA TRP A 44 10.94 18.27 2.40
C TRP A 44 10.02 17.97 1.22
N TYR A 45 10.58 17.65 0.08
CA TYR A 45 9.84 17.11 -1.06
C TYR A 45 10.72 16.23 -1.94
N ASN A 46 10.07 15.37 -2.73
CA ASN A 46 10.71 14.50 -3.70
C ASN A 46 10.19 14.82 -5.10
N THR A 47 11.12 14.98 -6.06
CA THR A 47 10.78 15.29 -7.45
C THR A 47 10.54 14.06 -8.33
N LEU A 48 10.75 12.86 -7.80
CA LEU A 48 10.35 11.63 -8.50
C LEU A 48 8.83 11.56 -8.58
N ASN A 49 8.33 11.05 -9.71
CA ASN A 49 6.90 10.80 -9.87
C ASN A 49 6.53 9.50 -9.18
N LEU A 50 6.50 9.54 -7.86
CA LEU A 50 6.18 8.41 -7.01
C LEU A 50 4.67 8.20 -6.95
N ALA A 51 4.27 6.95 -6.83
CA ALA A 51 2.87 6.57 -6.69
C ALA A 51 2.63 5.91 -5.33
N PHE A 52 1.39 6.05 -4.86
CA PHE A 52 0.84 5.39 -3.68
C PHE A 52 1.45 5.85 -2.36
N ASP A 53 1.56 4.92 -1.41
CA ASP A 53 1.95 5.23 -0.05
C ASP A 53 3.44 5.55 0.10
N ILE A 54 3.77 6.15 1.23
CA ILE A 54 5.13 6.42 1.65
C ILE A 54 5.24 6.14 3.14
N LYS A 55 6.07 5.18 3.51
CA LYS A 55 6.27 4.78 4.90
C LYS A 55 7.71 4.94 5.35
N ARG A 56 7.87 5.34 6.61
CA ARG A 56 9.17 5.34 7.25
C ARG A 56 9.51 3.95 7.74
N ALA A 57 10.57 3.37 7.19
CA ALA A 57 11.13 2.11 7.67
C ALA A 57 11.87 2.31 9.00
N ARG A 58 12.00 1.24 9.78
CA ARG A 58 12.67 1.25 11.10
C ARG A 58 14.14 1.69 11.06
N ASN A 59 14.80 1.51 9.92
CA ASN A 59 16.17 1.99 9.71
C ASN A 59 16.24 3.49 9.35
N GLY A 60 15.12 4.21 9.40
CA GLY A 60 15.02 5.64 9.10
C GLY A 60 14.94 5.98 7.62
N ARG A 61 14.95 4.98 6.71
CA ARG A 61 14.71 5.19 5.28
C ARG A 61 13.22 5.22 4.99
N LEU A 62 12.88 5.58 3.76
CA LEU A 62 11.52 5.58 3.24
C LEU A 62 11.31 4.35 2.36
N LEU A 63 10.16 3.72 2.50
CA LEU A 63 9.60 2.78 1.54
C LEU A 63 8.57 3.53 0.72
N MET A 64 8.55 3.34 -0.59
CA MET A 64 7.62 4.02 -1.49
C MET A 64 7.59 3.35 -2.85
N GLY A 65 6.51 3.49 -3.59
CA GLY A 65 6.42 3.01 -4.97
C GLY A 65 7.50 3.59 -5.86
N THR A 66 7.91 2.83 -6.87
CA THR A 66 8.90 3.31 -7.85
C THR A 66 8.26 4.33 -8.80
N ASP A 67 9.09 5.11 -9.48
CA ASP A 67 8.69 6.06 -10.52
C ASP A 67 8.52 5.43 -11.90
N ARG A 68 8.54 4.10 -12.00
CA ARG A 68 8.44 3.34 -13.25
C ARG A 68 7.19 2.46 -13.24
N LEU A 69 6.45 2.48 -14.34
CA LEU A 69 5.24 1.69 -14.49
C LEU A 69 5.54 0.32 -15.12
N VAL A 70 4.91 -0.70 -14.59
CA VAL A 70 4.88 -2.06 -15.17
C VAL A 70 3.64 -2.27 -16.00
N ALA A 71 2.51 -1.71 -15.56
CA ALA A 71 1.25 -1.74 -16.27
C ALA A 71 0.55 -0.37 -16.15
N PRO A 72 0.22 0.28 -17.27
CA PRO A 72 -0.62 1.47 -17.21
C PRO A 72 -2.01 1.13 -16.63
N PRO A 73 -2.66 2.09 -15.96
CA PRO A 73 -2.19 3.47 -15.85
C PRO A 73 -1.29 3.77 -14.64
N TYR A 74 -1.16 2.86 -13.65
CA TYR A 74 -0.58 3.26 -12.36
C TYR A 74 0.23 2.20 -11.61
N HIS A 75 0.21 0.90 -11.97
CA HIS A 75 1.00 -0.11 -11.26
C HIS A 75 2.50 0.14 -11.47
N THR A 76 3.23 0.35 -10.39
CA THR A 76 4.67 0.58 -10.47
C THR A 76 5.47 -0.72 -10.45
N THR A 77 6.75 -0.67 -10.83
CA THR A 77 7.59 -1.88 -10.90
C THR A 77 7.85 -2.53 -9.54
N GLY A 78 7.58 -1.82 -8.45
CA GLY A 78 7.80 -2.29 -7.09
C GLY A 78 8.03 -1.15 -6.11
N VAL A 79 8.85 -1.39 -5.09
CA VAL A 79 9.08 -0.47 -3.98
C VAL A 79 10.55 -0.05 -3.92
N TYR A 80 10.80 1.26 -3.75
CA TYR A 80 12.11 1.80 -3.39
C TYR A 80 12.32 1.80 -1.88
N GLU A 81 13.54 1.50 -1.47
CA GLU A 81 14.07 1.88 -0.17
C GLU A 81 15.02 3.06 -0.38
N MET A 82 14.61 4.26 0.05
CA MET A 82 15.28 5.50 -0.25
C MET A 82 15.56 6.32 1.02
N GLY A 83 16.67 7.05 1.02
CA GLY A 83 16.95 8.03 2.07
C GLY A 83 16.29 9.38 1.79
N MET A 84 16.11 10.19 2.84
CA MET A 84 15.48 11.52 2.75
C MET A 84 16.17 12.47 1.77
N ILE A 85 17.45 12.25 1.45
CA ILE A 85 18.20 13.05 0.47
C ILE A 85 18.14 12.47 -0.97
N GLY A 86 17.18 11.59 -1.24
CA GLY A 86 16.91 11.05 -2.58
C GLY A 86 17.81 9.89 -3.01
N LYS A 87 18.69 9.37 -2.13
CA LYS A 87 19.52 8.21 -2.46
C LYS A 87 18.68 6.94 -2.39
N VAL A 88 18.48 6.27 -3.54
CA VAL A 88 17.90 4.93 -3.61
C VAL A 88 18.97 3.92 -3.17
N TYR A 89 18.67 3.16 -2.13
CA TYR A 89 19.54 2.10 -1.60
C TYR A 89 19.20 0.75 -2.21
N ARG A 90 17.92 0.53 -2.49
CA ARG A 90 17.40 -0.72 -3.03
C ARG A 90 16.09 -0.49 -3.78
N GLU A 91 15.85 -1.36 -4.75
CA GLU A 91 14.58 -1.51 -5.44
C GLU A 91 14.14 -2.96 -5.31
N TYR A 92 12.93 -3.16 -4.80
CA TYR A 92 12.25 -4.44 -4.72
C TYR A 92 11.31 -4.54 -5.91
N ARG A 93 11.72 -5.28 -6.93
CA ARG A 93 10.92 -5.50 -8.13
C ARG A 93 9.96 -6.66 -7.92
N ILE A 94 8.68 -6.40 -8.15
CA ILE A 94 7.62 -7.38 -7.99
C ILE A 94 7.06 -7.72 -9.38
N PRO A 95 6.97 -9.01 -9.76
CA PRO A 95 6.47 -9.41 -11.08
C PRO A 95 5.10 -8.84 -11.42
N GLY A 96 4.17 -8.82 -10.47
CA GLY A 96 2.85 -8.20 -10.60
C GLY A 96 2.85 -6.67 -10.47
N GLY A 97 3.98 -6.07 -10.15
CA GLY A 97 4.05 -4.66 -9.79
C GLY A 97 3.62 -4.37 -8.35
N TYR A 98 3.63 -3.11 -8.00
CA TYR A 98 3.20 -2.60 -6.69
C TYR A 98 2.06 -1.60 -6.87
N HIS A 99 1.16 -1.63 -5.92
CA HIS A 99 0.09 -0.64 -5.79
C HIS A 99 -0.25 -0.41 -4.31
N HIS A 100 -0.73 0.76 -4.02
CA HIS A 100 -1.31 1.23 -2.76
C HIS A 100 -0.45 1.12 -1.52
N ASP A 101 -0.05 -0.08 -1.05
CA ASP A 101 0.46 -0.22 0.32
C ASP A 101 1.58 -1.26 0.45
N GLU A 102 2.45 -1.04 1.43
CA GLU A 102 3.48 -1.96 1.89
C GLU A 102 3.59 -1.92 3.42
N TRP A 103 4.09 -2.99 4.02
CA TRP A 103 4.26 -3.11 5.47
C TRP A 103 5.60 -3.74 5.83
N GLU A 104 6.41 -3.05 6.66
CA GLU A 104 7.66 -3.60 7.17
C GLU A 104 7.41 -4.52 8.37
N MET A 105 7.80 -5.78 8.24
CA MET A 105 7.79 -6.78 9.30
C MET A 105 8.87 -6.49 10.36
N GLU A 106 8.77 -7.09 11.56
CA GLU A 106 9.77 -6.87 12.61
C GLU A 106 11.16 -7.36 12.25
N ASN A 107 11.26 -8.44 11.47
CA ASN A 107 12.52 -8.97 10.97
C ASN A 107 13.10 -8.16 9.80
N GLY A 108 12.37 -7.14 9.34
CA GLY A 108 12.73 -6.26 8.26
C GLY A 108 12.24 -6.68 6.88
N ASP A 109 11.64 -7.86 6.72
CA ASP A 109 10.99 -8.27 5.47
C ASP A 109 9.80 -7.37 5.17
N ILE A 110 9.36 -7.32 3.92
CA ILE A 110 8.37 -6.35 3.48
C ILE A 110 7.19 -7.07 2.84
N LEU A 111 5.98 -6.84 3.38
CA LEU A 111 4.75 -7.17 2.71
C LEU A 111 4.48 -6.10 1.65
N ILE A 112 4.11 -6.51 0.45
CA ILE A 112 3.86 -5.62 -0.68
C ILE A 112 2.56 -6.04 -1.36
N LEU A 113 1.63 -5.10 -1.53
CA LEU A 113 0.43 -5.34 -2.30
C LEU A 113 0.74 -5.42 -3.79
N THR A 114 0.17 -6.40 -4.45
CA THR A 114 0.41 -6.73 -5.85
C THR A 114 -0.81 -7.40 -6.49
N GLN A 115 -0.63 -7.94 -7.68
CA GLN A 115 -1.61 -8.74 -8.41
C GLN A 115 -1.05 -10.12 -8.70
N TYR A 116 -1.95 -11.12 -8.77
CA TYR A 116 -1.57 -12.47 -9.11
C TYR A 116 -1.69 -12.71 -10.62
N LEU A 117 -0.59 -12.47 -11.34
CA LEU A 117 -0.56 -12.51 -12.81
C LEU A 117 -1.16 -13.79 -13.45
N PRO A 118 -0.99 -15.01 -12.89
CA PRO A 118 -1.55 -16.21 -13.49
C PRO A 118 -3.07 -16.23 -13.65
N ARG A 119 -3.81 -15.45 -12.83
CA ARG A 119 -5.28 -15.38 -12.91
C ARG A 119 -5.79 -14.26 -13.79
N GLY A 120 -4.91 -13.33 -14.19
CA GLY A 120 -5.28 -12.22 -15.06
C GLY A 120 -6.15 -11.16 -14.39
N THR A 121 -6.23 -11.19 -13.05
CA THR A 121 -6.89 -10.18 -12.23
C THR A 121 -5.87 -9.21 -11.64
N VAL A 122 -6.31 -8.06 -11.13
CA VAL A 122 -5.45 -7.02 -10.59
C VAL A 122 -5.80 -6.69 -9.14
N GLU A 123 -4.82 -6.17 -8.40
CA GLU A 123 -4.98 -5.63 -7.05
C GLU A 123 -5.63 -6.60 -6.05
N ASP A 124 -5.27 -7.88 -6.13
CA ASP A 124 -5.90 -8.97 -5.37
C ASP A 124 -4.91 -9.93 -4.70
N ALA A 125 -3.65 -9.53 -4.58
CA ALA A 125 -2.62 -10.35 -3.94
C ALA A 125 -1.68 -9.54 -3.05
N CYS A 126 -0.97 -10.24 -2.18
CA CYS A 126 0.10 -9.71 -1.36
C CYS A 126 1.29 -10.67 -1.39
N VAL A 127 2.50 -10.14 -1.38
CA VAL A 127 3.72 -10.93 -1.28
C VAL A 127 4.56 -10.51 -0.08
N LEU A 128 5.28 -11.46 0.53
CA LEU A 128 6.34 -11.20 1.49
C LEU A 128 7.68 -11.25 0.77
N VAL A 129 8.45 -10.19 0.88
CA VAL A 129 9.75 -10.04 0.23
C VAL A 129 10.86 -10.04 1.28
N ASP A 130 11.84 -10.92 1.10
CA ASP A 130 13.08 -10.89 1.88
C ASP A 130 13.84 -9.58 1.60
N ARG A 131 14.02 -8.78 2.64
CA ARG A 131 14.66 -7.47 2.50
C ARG A 131 16.10 -7.53 1.99
N LYS A 132 16.84 -8.59 2.33
CA LYS A 132 18.26 -8.71 1.96
C LYS A 132 18.46 -9.15 0.53
N THR A 133 17.63 -10.07 0.05
CA THR A 133 17.79 -10.68 -1.27
C THR A 133 16.82 -10.16 -2.32
N GLY A 134 15.69 -9.57 -1.91
CA GLY A 134 14.59 -9.18 -2.78
C GLY A 134 13.76 -10.35 -3.30
N LYS A 135 13.96 -11.56 -2.76
CA LYS A 135 13.19 -12.75 -3.15
C LYS A 135 11.82 -12.74 -2.50
N ILE A 136 10.81 -13.16 -3.24
CA ILE A 136 9.49 -13.46 -2.69
C ILE A 136 9.60 -14.73 -1.85
N LEU A 137 9.22 -14.63 -0.58
CA LEU A 137 9.22 -15.73 0.38
C LEU A 137 7.86 -16.40 0.48
N LYS A 138 6.77 -15.61 0.33
CA LYS A 138 5.40 -16.07 0.50
C LYS A 138 4.46 -15.19 -0.32
N GLU A 139 3.31 -15.75 -0.70
CA GLU A 139 2.29 -15.08 -1.49
C GLU A 139 0.90 -15.43 -0.97
N TRP A 140 0.00 -14.47 -0.98
CA TRP A 140 -1.42 -14.62 -0.64
C TRP A 140 -2.24 -14.07 -1.80
N ASP A 141 -2.85 -14.96 -2.57
CA ASP A 141 -3.88 -14.64 -3.56
C ASP A 141 -5.24 -14.66 -2.85
N HIS A 142 -6.00 -13.58 -2.96
CA HIS A 142 -7.30 -13.51 -2.26
C HIS A 142 -8.34 -14.43 -2.89
N GLN A 143 -8.21 -14.80 -4.16
CA GLN A 143 -9.08 -15.79 -4.81
C GLN A 143 -8.95 -17.20 -4.23
N ASP A 144 -7.90 -17.51 -3.46
CA ASP A 144 -7.78 -18.79 -2.77
C ASP A 144 -8.79 -18.98 -1.64
N VAL A 145 -9.32 -17.86 -1.11
CA VAL A 145 -10.20 -17.87 0.08
C VAL A 145 -11.51 -17.13 -0.14
N LEU A 146 -11.62 -16.37 -1.22
CA LEU A 146 -12.82 -15.63 -1.58
C LEU A 146 -13.27 -15.98 -2.98
N PRO A 147 -14.58 -16.17 -3.19
CA PRO A 147 -15.09 -16.26 -4.55
C PRO A 147 -14.92 -14.92 -5.26
N VAL A 148 -14.64 -14.98 -6.57
CA VAL A 148 -14.69 -13.78 -7.42
C VAL A 148 -16.16 -13.43 -7.66
N TYR A 149 -16.71 -12.60 -6.80
CA TYR A 149 -18.04 -12.06 -7.04
C TYR A 149 -17.96 -10.54 -7.26
N PRO A 150 -18.65 -10.05 -8.27
CA PRO A 150 -19.05 -8.66 -8.30
C PRO A 150 -20.22 -8.49 -7.32
N VAL A 151 -19.97 -8.65 -6.03
CA VAL A 151 -21.01 -8.40 -5.04
C VAL A 151 -21.07 -6.90 -4.85
N GLY A 152 -22.14 -6.32 -5.27
CA GLY A 152 -22.73 -5.02 -5.08
C GLY A 152 -22.13 -3.96 -4.15
N GLY A 153 -20.83 -3.95 -3.99
CA GLY A 153 -20.11 -2.89 -3.29
C GLY A 153 -20.06 -1.60 -4.13
N SER A 154 -19.45 -0.57 -3.58
CA SER A 154 -19.22 0.74 -4.23
C SER A 154 -18.30 0.65 -5.45
N GLY A 155 -17.95 -0.56 -5.85
CA GLY A 155 -16.87 -0.83 -6.74
C GLY A 155 -17.19 -1.06 -8.19
N SER A 156 -16.12 -1.36 -8.91
CA SER A 156 -16.15 -1.78 -10.29
C SER A 156 -16.95 -3.07 -10.44
N GLN A 157 -17.82 -3.14 -11.44
CA GLN A 157 -18.43 -4.40 -11.88
C GLN A 157 -17.48 -5.18 -12.79
N ASP A 158 -16.23 -4.78 -12.86
CA ASP A 158 -15.20 -5.43 -13.64
C ASP A 158 -14.60 -6.58 -12.84
N ALA A 159 -14.86 -7.80 -13.30
CA ALA A 159 -14.27 -9.02 -12.71
C ALA A 159 -12.73 -9.03 -12.77
N HIS A 160 -12.11 -8.19 -13.59
CA HIS A 160 -10.67 -8.03 -13.67
C HIS A 160 -10.11 -7.32 -12.43
N ASP A 161 -10.80 -6.28 -11.93
CA ASP A 161 -10.46 -5.52 -10.72
C ASP A 161 -11.54 -5.76 -9.66
N TRP A 162 -11.67 -7.01 -9.24
CA TRP A 162 -12.79 -7.46 -8.41
C TRP A 162 -12.64 -7.12 -6.94
N PHE A 163 -11.40 -7.09 -6.40
CA PHE A 163 -11.14 -6.90 -4.96
C PHE A 163 -10.63 -5.49 -4.65
N HIS A 164 -9.67 -5.00 -5.41
CA HIS A 164 -9.02 -3.70 -5.26
C HIS A 164 -8.45 -3.48 -3.85
N ASN A 165 -7.37 -4.21 -3.57
CA ASN A 165 -6.71 -4.22 -2.27
C ASN A 165 -5.95 -2.91 -2.02
N ASN A 166 -6.33 -2.15 -1.00
CA ASN A 166 -5.75 -0.82 -0.73
C ASN A 166 -4.85 -0.76 0.49
N ALA A 167 -4.92 -1.72 1.40
CA ALA A 167 -4.12 -1.70 2.61
C ALA A 167 -3.77 -3.10 3.08
N VAL A 168 -2.60 -3.24 3.68
CA VAL A 168 -2.14 -4.44 4.38
C VAL A 168 -1.62 -4.09 5.77
N TRP A 169 -1.99 -4.89 6.75
CA TRP A 169 -1.48 -4.80 8.11
C TRP A 169 -1.21 -6.17 8.70
N TYR A 170 -0.04 -6.33 9.33
CA TYR A 170 0.33 -7.55 10.05
C TYR A 170 0.12 -7.38 11.55
N ASP A 171 -0.69 -8.25 12.14
CA ASP A 171 -0.84 -8.38 13.57
C ASP A 171 0.03 -9.52 14.12
N LYS A 172 1.09 -9.14 14.81
CA LYS A 172 2.00 -10.10 15.46
C LYS A 172 1.31 -10.93 16.54
N LYS A 173 0.34 -10.35 17.25
CA LYS A 173 -0.30 -11.02 18.39
C LYS A 173 -1.13 -12.21 17.95
N THR A 174 -1.79 -12.08 16.82
CA THR A 174 -2.64 -13.13 16.23
C THR A 174 -1.94 -13.88 15.09
N ASN A 175 -0.74 -13.43 14.69
CA ASN A 175 0.00 -13.92 13.53
C ASN A 175 -0.88 -13.93 12.27
N SER A 176 -1.47 -12.79 11.95
CA SER A 176 -2.42 -12.67 10.87
C SER A 176 -2.22 -11.41 10.04
N LEU A 177 -2.76 -11.43 8.82
CA LEU A 177 -2.77 -10.32 7.89
C LEU A 177 -4.19 -9.79 7.73
N THR A 178 -4.32 -8.48 7.81
CA THR A 178 -5.58 -7.79 7.53
C THR A 178 -5.45 -7.00 6.23
N PHE A 179 -6.44 -7.12 5.36
CA PHE A 179 -6.50 -6.48 4.06
C PHE A 179 -7.82 -5.75 3.88
N SER A 180 -7.80 -4.62 3.16
CA SER A 180 -9.01 -3.93 2.73
C SER A 180 -9.33 -4.24 1.28
N GLY A 181 -10.57 -4.59 0.97
CA GLY A 181 -11.09 -4.81 -0.38
C GLY A 181 -12.09 -3.72 -0.76
N ARG A 182 -11.63 -2.70 -1.50
CA ARG A 182 -12.43 -1.54 -1.87
C ARG A 182 -13.68 -1.93 -2.66
N HIS A 183 -13.52 -2.76 -3.68
CA HIS A 183 -14.62 -3.11 -4.59
C HIS A 183 -15.61 -4.12 -4.00
N GLN A 184 -15.29 -4.68 -2.85
CA GLN A 184 -16.16 -5.57 -2.10
C GLN A 184 -16.74 -4.91 -0.84
N ASP A 185 -16.31 -3.68 -0.51
CA ASP A 185 -16.64 -2.96 0.73
C ASP A 185 -16.38 -3.81 1.99
N ILE A 186 -15.26 -4.55 2.00
CA ILE A 186 -14.90 -5.47 3.08
C ILE A 186 -13.49 -5.25 3.60
N ILE A 187 -13.30 -5.76 4.82
CA ILE A 187 -11.97 -6.03 5.39
C ILE A 187 -11.90 -7.53 5.65
N ILE A 188 -10.82 -8.16 5.23
CA ILE A 188 -10.56 -9.57 5.48
C ILE A 188 -9.34 -9.75 6.37
N ASN A 189 -9.33 -10.82 7.15
CA ASN A 189 -8.16 -11.23 7.90
C ASN A 189 -7.82 -12.68 7.56
N ARG A 190 -6.53 -12.92 7.32
CA ARG A 190 -6.00 -14.24 6.94
C ARG A 190 -4.89 -14.65 7.90
N ASP A 191 -4.84 -15.91 8.22
CA ASP A 191 -3.72 -16.50 8.96
C ASP A 191 -2.41 -16.36 8.15
N PHE A 192 -1.37 -15.87 8.79
CA PHE A 192 -0.09 -15.60 8.12
C PHE A 192 0.58 -16.87 7.60
N GLU A 193 0.51 -17.98 8.35
CA GLU A 193 1.21 -19.21 7.97
C GLU A 193 0.43 -20.02 6.95
N THR A 194 -0.84 -20.23 7.18
CA THR A 194 -1.68 -21.12 6.37
C THR A 194 -2.36 -20.40 5.21
N GLY A 195 -2.46 -19.08 5.26
CA GLY A 195 -3.22 -18.28 4.31
C GLY A 195 -4.74 -18.40 4.42
N LYS A 196 -5.26 -19.18 5.38
CA LYS A 196 -6.70 -19.37 5.56
C LYS A 196 -7.38 -18.08 5.97
N LEU A 197 -8.63 -17.93 5.56
CA LEU A 197 -9.49 -16.85 6.01
C LEU A 197 -9.87 -17.06 7.49
N ASN A 198 -9.66 -16.03 8.31
CA ASN A 198 -10.05 -16.03 9.71
C ASN A 198 -11.44 -15.39 9.90
N TRP A 199 -11.66 -14.25 9.26
CA TRP A 199 -12.90 -13.49 9.34
C TRP A 199 -13.00 -12.44 8.21
N ILE A 200 -14.24 -11.99 7.98
CA ILE A 200 -14.58 -10.89 7.08
C ILE A 200 -15.41 -9.88 7.89
N ILE A 201 -15.15 -8.59 7.67
CA ILE A 201 -16.00 -7.49 8.13
C ILE A 201 -16.51 -6.76 6.90
N GLY A 202 -17.82 -6.60 6.78
CA GLY A 202 -18.50 -5.92 5.67
C GLY A 202 -19.95 -6.33 5.57
N ASP A 203 -20.61 -5.93 4.50
CA ASP A 203 -21.98 -6.37 4.22
C ASP A 203 -21.98 -7.84 3.75
N PRO A 204 -22.63 -8.77 4.44
CA PRO A 204 -22.65 -10.17 4.07
C PRO A 204 -23.59 -10.49 2.90
N THR A 205 -24.31 -9.50 2.37
CA THR A 205 -25.27 -9.70 1.29
C THR A 205 -24.59 -10.30 0.05
N GLY A 206 -25.03 -11.49 -0.36
CA GLY A 206 -24.50 -12.18 -1.53
C GLY A 206 -23.22 -13.00 -1.28
N TRP A 207 -22.70 -13.04 -0.06
CA TRP A 207 -21.64 -13.96 0.33
C TRP A 207 -22.20 -15.36 0.67
N PRO A 208 -21.43 -16.44 0.48
CA PRO A 208 -21.83 -17.76 0.96
C PRO A 208 -22.10 -17.76 2.48
N GLU A 209 -23.05 -18.58 2.92
CA GLU A 209 -23.42 -18.65 4.35
C GLU A 209 -22.42 -19.42 5.22
N ASP A 210 -21.33 -19.96 4.66
CA ASP A 210 -20.37 -20.84 5.35
C ASP A 210 -19.00 -20.18 5.56
#